data_f062d5b1c07b7c88c3f26fcdf3c20dfe
#
_entry.id   f062d5b1c07b7c88c3f26fcdf3c20dfe
#
_cell.length_a   1.000
_cell.length_b   1.000
_cell.length_c   1.000
_cell.angle_alpha   90.00
_cell.angle_beta   90.00
_cell.angle_gamma   90.00
#
_symmetry.space_group_name_H-M   'P 1'
#
loop_
_entity.id
_entity.type
_entity.pdbx_description
1 polymer ?
#
loop_
_entity_poly.entity_id
_entity_poly.type
_entity_poly.pdbx_seq_one_letter_code
_entity_poly.pdbx_strand_id
1 'polypeptide(L)'
;MSPLVGALRALYGAYRLVLLDKSGFSYFDTSISGFWRSFTAAFLISPFFFTVVYTIYITEQIETPLSKHMSHEISAYVLSWLVFPVLMEQLTKLMGCRDKYINFIVAYNWAMVPQYTVFIILLALGLIGIIPPELSDSLSVMLLVWTFFYAGFIVKSMLQVSLQTTIGIIIMDFLLGLTIDLTITG
;
A
#
# COMPACT_ATOMS: atom_id res chain seq x y z
N MET A 1 -23.78 8.74 5.59
CA MET A 1 -23.53 7.70 4.57
C MET A 1 -23.18 6.42 5.29
N SER A 2 -23.71 5.24 4.89
CA SER A 2 -23.33 4.00 5.56
C SER A 2 -21.83 3.69 5.32
N PRO A 3 -21.13 3.02 6.25
CA PRO A 3 -19.70 2.68 6.10
C PRO A 3 -19.41 1.89 4.82
N LEU A 4 -20.30 0.96 4.45
CA LEU A 4 -20.19 0.17 3.23
C LEU A 4 -20.22 1.03 1.96
N VAL A 5 -21.19 1.95 1.86
CA VAL A 5 -21.28 2.86 0.70
C VAL A 5 -20.05 3.75 0.60
N GLY A 6 -19.52 4.19 1.75
CA GLY A 6 -18.26 4.96 1.79
C GLY A 6 -17.07 4.16 1.25
N ALA A 7 -16.93 2.91 1.66
CA ALA A 7 -15.87 2.03 1.18
C ALA A 7 -15.99 1.74 -0.33
N LEU A 8 -17.17 1.39 -0.83
CA LEU A 8 -17.40 1.15 -2.26
C LEU A 8 -17.07 2.39 -3.11
N ARG A 9 -17.45 3.57 -2.63
CA ARG A 9 -17.12 4.83 -3.29
C ARG A 9 -15.61 5.06 -3.32
N ALA A 10 -14.91 4.80 -2.23
CA ALA A 10 -13.46 4.95 -2.14
C ALA A 10 -12.73 3.93 -3.03
N LEU A 11 -13.19 2.67 -3.09
CA LEU A 11 -12.67 1.65 -4.01
C LEU A 11 -12.83 2.07 -5.48
N TYR A 12 -13.97 2.65 -5.84
CA TYR A 12 -14.17 3.19 -7.18
C TYR A 12 -13.22 4.35 -7.47
N GLY A 13 -13.00 5.24 -6.49
CA GLY A 13 -12.00 6.32 -6.58
C GLY A 13 -10.59 5.75 -6.80
N ALA A 14 -10.20 4.75 -6.00
CA ALA A 14 -8.89 4.08 -6.14
C ALA A 14 -8.72 3.41 -7.51
N TYR A 15 -9.76 2.76 -8.03
CA TYR A 15 -9.75 2.20 -9.40
C TYR A 15 -9.50 3.28 -10.46
N ARG A 16 -10.13 4.45 -10.35
CA ARG A 16 -9.89 5.56 -11.28
C ARG A 16 -8.44 6.08 -11.21
N LEU A 17 -7.86 6.10 -10.01
CA LEU A 17 -6.46 6.49 -9.85
C LEU A 17 -5.49 5.50 -10.52
N VAL A 18 -5.81 4.19 -10.55
CA VAL A 18 -5.03 3.20 -11.32
C VAL A 18 -4.96 3.58 -12.81
N LEU A 19 -6.03 4.17 -13.33
CA LEU A 19 -6.08 4.69 -14.70
C LEU A 19 -5.46 6.11 -14.84
N LEU A 20 -4.75 6.58 -13.80
CA LEU A 20 -4.15 7.92 -13.70
C LEU A 20 -5.18 9.07 -13.82
N ASP A 21 -6.46 8.77 -13.57
CA ASP A 21 -7.53 9.74 -13.63
C ASP A 21 -7.68 10.46 -12.28
N LYS A 22 -7.24 11.70 -12.23
CA LYS A 22 -7.30 12.57 -11.04
C LYS A 22 -8.70 12.77 -10.49
N SER A 23 -9.77 12.56 -11.30
CA SER A 23 -11.13 12.67 -10.80
C SER A 23 -11.42 11.61 -9.71
N GLY A 24 -10.64 10.52 -9.64
CA GLY A 24 -10.69 9.53 -8.57
C GLY A 24 -10.59 10.13 -7.18
N PHE A 25 -9.82 11.21 -7.00
CA PHE A 25 -9.68 11.86 -5.70
C PHE A 25 -10.98 12.44 -5.14
N SER A 26 -11.94 12.81 -5.97
CA SER A 26 -13.24 13.35 -5.55
C SER A 26 -14.16 12.32 -4.86
N TYR A 27 -13.81 11.04 -4.95
CA TYR A 27 -14.59 9.96 -4.34
C TYR A 27 -14.19 9.68 -2.89
N PHE A 28 -13.07 10.21 -2.42
CA PHE A 28 -12.60 10.00 -1.06
C PHE A 28 -13.28 10.96 -0.07
N ASP A 29 -13.53 10.43 1.13
CA ASP A 29 -13.99 11.24 2.27
C ASP A 29 -12.75 11.77 3.00
N THR A 30 -12.47 13.04 2.83
CA THR A 30 -11.29 13.73 3.40
C THR A 30 -11.58 14.39 4.75
N SER A 31 -12.66 14.02 5.43
CA SER A 31 -12.92 14.40 6.81
C SER A 31 -12.05 13.63 7.78
N ILE A 32 -11.96 14.06 9.04
CA ILE A 32 -11.27 13.32 10.11
C ILE A 32 -11.86 11.91 10.26
N SER A 33 -13.18 11.77 10.15
CA SER A 33 -13.82 10.44 10.17
C SER A 33 -13.47 9.61 8.94
N GLY A 34 -13.30 10.22 7.78
CA GLY A 34 -12.82 9.59 6.55
C GLY A 34 -11.38 9.12 6.68
N PHE A 35 -10.51 9.92 7.32
CA PHE A 35 -9.14 9.53 7.65
C PHE A 35 -9.10 8.21 8.43
N TRP A 36 -9.81 8.12 9.54
CA TRP A 36 -9.83 6.87 10.32
C TRP A 36 -10.47 5.70 9.56
N ARG A 37 -11.51 5.96 8.79
CA ARG A 37 -12.13 4.93 7.93
C ARG A 37 -11.22 4.46 6.81
N SER A 38 -10.25 5.25 6.34
CA SER A 38 -9.33 4.81 5.29
C SER A 38 -8.44 3.64 5.73
N PHE A 39 -8.20 3.47 7.03
CA PHE A 39 -7.50 2.30 7.58
C PHE A 39 -8.30 0.98 7.44
N THR A 40 -9.59 1.03 7.08
CA THR A 40 -10.30 -0.20 6.70
C THR A 40 -9.72 -0.85 5.44
N ALA A 41 -8.97 -0.12 4.62
CA ALA A 41 -8.19 -0.70 3.53
C ALA A 41 -7.21 -1.78 4.02
N ALA A 42 -6.56 -1.58 5.17
CA ALA A 42 -5.71 -2.59 5.79
C ALA A 42 -6.48 -3.88 6.09
N PHE A 43 -7.67 -3.77 6.68
CA PHE A 43 -8.50 -4.95 6.95
C PHE A 43 -8.98 -5.66 5.68
N LEU A 44 -9.23 -4.92 4.60
CA LEU A 44 -9.58 -5.52 3.31
C LEU A 44 -8.40 -6.29 2.68
N ILE A 45 -7.19 -5.78 2.85
CA ILE A 45 -5.96 -6.39 2.29
C ILE A 45 -5.49 -7.56 3.17
N SER A 46 -5.66 -7.50 4.49
CA SER A 46 -5.06 -8.43 5.44
C SER A 46 -5.29 -9.93 5.13
N PRO A 47 -6.50 -10.42 4.78
CA PRO A 47 -6.68 -11.84 4.49
C PRO A 47 -5.82 -12.31 3.32
N PHE A 48 -5.69 -11.47 2.30
CA PHE A 48 -4.86 -11.77 1.13
C PHE A 48 -3.37 -11.69 1.46
N PHE A 49 -2.95 -10.67 2.19
CA PHE A 49 -1.57 -10.51 2.64
C PHE A 49 -1.12 -11.75 3.43
N PHE A 50 -1.87 -12.15 4.44
CA PHE A 50 -1.52 -13.32 5.26
C PHE A 50 -1.61 -14.64 4.50
N THR A 51 -2.44 -14.75 3.46
CA THR A 51 -2.42 -15.90 2.56
C THR A 51 -1.10 -15.96 1.80
N VAL A 52 -0.60 -14.83 1.29
CA VAL A 52 0.72 -14.74 0.62
C VAL A 52 1.84 -15.13 1.58
N VAL A 53 1.88 -14.54 2.78
CA VAL A 53 2.86 -14.84 3.82
C VAL A 53 2.89 -16.33 4.14
N TYR A 54 1.72 -16.93 4.36
CA TYR A 54 1.60 -18.36 4.63
C TYR A 54 2.08 -19.22 3.45
N THR A 55 1.75 -18.82 2.21
CA THR A 55 2.20 -19.54 1.02
C THR A 55 3.72 -19.51 0.89
N ILE A 56 4.35 -18.36 1.10
CA ILE A 56 5.81 -18.22 1.09
C ILE A 56 6.41 -19.10 2.20
N TYR A 57 5.84 -19.07 3.41
CA TYR A 57 6.30 -19.87 4.53
C TYR A 57 6.40 -21.37 4.19
N ILE A 58 5.37 -21.93 3.54
CA ILE A 58 5.38 -23.36 3.18
C ILE A 58 6.24 -23.67 1.94
N THR A 59 6.31 -22.74 0.98
CA THR A 59 7.04 -22.95 -0.28
C THR A 59 8.55 -22.86 -0.06
N GLU A 60 9.00 -21.89 0.75
CA GLU A 60 10.42 -21.69 1.07
C GLU A 60 10.89 -22.52 2.25
N GLN A 61 10.01 -23.34 2.83
CA GLN A 61 10.31 -24.25 3.95
C GLN A 61 11.00 -23.53 5.12
N ILE A 62 10.45 -22.39 5.53
CA ILE A 62 11.01 -21.56 6.59
C ILE A 62 11.06 -22.36 7.90
N GLU A 63 12.27 -22.50 8.48
CA GLU A 63 12.50 -23.32 9.69
C GLU A 63 11.91 -22.72 10.97
N THR A 64 11.70 -21.40 11.01
CA THR A 64 11.09 -20.72 12.17
C THR A 64 9.68 -21.26 12.43
N PRO A 65 9.28 -21.52 13.69
CA PRO A 65 7.92 -21.96 14.01
C PRO A 65 6.87 -21.03 13.44
N LEU A 66 5.81 -21.57 12.81
CA LEU A 66 4.75 -20.80 12.16
C LEU A 66 4.18 -19.69 13.05
N SER A 67 3.94 -19.98 14.33
CA SER A 67 3.41 -18.98 15.28
C SER A 67 4.35 -17.79 15.45
N LYS A 68 5.66 -18.02 15.50
CA LYS A 68 6.65 -16.96 15.62
C LYS A 68 6.73 -16.18 14.31
N HIS A 69 6.83 -16.87 13.17
CA HIS A 69 6.84 -16.23 11.85
C HIS A 69 5.60 -15.34 11.66
N MET A 70 4.41 -15.87 11.88
CA MET A 70 3.16 -15.08 11.76
C MET A 70 3.09 -13.90 12.73
N SER A 71 3.62 -14.02 13.95
CA SER A 71 3.64 -12.87 14.89
C SER A 71 4.57 -11.76 14.42
N HIS A 72 5.69 -12.08 13.80
CA HIS A 72 6.60 -11.09 13.19
C HIS A 72 5.90 -10.38 12.03
N GLU A 73 5.30 -11.14 11.12
CA GLU A 73 4.59 -10.61 9.95
C GLU A 73 3.38 -9.73 10.33
N ILE A 74 2.61 -10.12 11.34
CA ILE A 74 1.52 -9.29 11.87
C ILE A 74 2.08 -7.98 12.43
N SER A 75 3.18 -8.03 13.16
CA SER A 75 3.81 -6.83 13.73
C SER A 75 4.34 -5.91 12.64
N ALA A 76 5.04 -6.45 11.65
CA ALA A 76 5.52 -5.70 10.49
C ALA A 76 4.38 -5.06 9.72
N TYR A 77 3.30 -5.81 9.45
CA TYR A 77 2.10 -5.33 8.78
C TYR A 77 1.46 -4.15 9.52
N VAL A 78 1.21 -4.28 10.81
CA VAL A 78 0.61 -3.20 11.61
C VAL A 78 1.51 -1.97 11.64
N LEU A 79 2.82 -2.14 11.83
CA LEU A 79 3.77 -1.02 11.83
C LEU A 79 3.82 -0.29 10.49
N SER A 80 3.80 -1.01 9.38
CA SER A 80 3.79 -0.41 8.04
C SER A 80 2.58 0.51 7.82
N TRP A 81 1.40 0.15 8.35
CA TRP A 81 0.20 0.98 8.27
C TRP A 81 0.20 2.20 9.21
N LEU A 82 0.99 2.17 10.27
CA LEU A 82 1.01 3.23 11.29
C LEU A 82 2.18 4.20 11.13
N VAL A 83 3.37 3.69 10.85
CA VAL A 83 4.60 4.50 10.89
C VAL A 83 4.64 5.49 9.73
N PHE A 84 4.25 5.07 8.52
CA PHE A 84 4.24 5.97 7.36
C PHE A 84 3.32 7.20 7.57
N PRO A 85 2.04 7.08 7.98
CA PRO A 85 1.22 8.24 8.29
C PRO A 85 1.82 9.16 9.36
N VAL A 86 2.43 8.59 10.41
CA VAL A 86 3.06 9.39 11.48
C VAL A 86 4.24 10.20 10.93
N LEU A 87 5.09 9.59 10.11
CA LEU A 87 6.21 10.29 9.46
C LEU A 87 5.70 11.38 8.52
N MET A 88 4.68 11.08 7.72
CA MET A 88 4.11 12.04 6.77
C MET A 88 3.44 13.23 7.47
N GLU A 89 2.91 13.07 8.68
CA GLU A 89 2.38 14.20 9.45
C GLU A 89 3.51 15.20 9.78
N GLN A 90 4.69 14.73 10.19
CA GLN A 90 5.84 15.60 10.46
C GLN A 90 6.41 16.20 9.16
N LEU A 91 6.54 15.38 8.11
CA LEU A 91 7.07 15.85 6.82
C LEU A 91 6.18 16.90 6.19
N THR A 92 4.86 16.74 6.19
CA THR A 92 3.94 17.74 5.63
C THR A 92 3.97 19.05 6.41
N LYS A 93 4.22 19.02 7.73
CA LYS A 93 4.50 20.24 8.52
C LYS A 93 5.76 20.92 8.05
N LEU A 94 6.87 20.19 7.92
CA LEU A 94 8.16 20.72 7.50
C LEU A 94 8.12 21.30 6.08
N MET A 95 7.34 20.68 5.20
CA MET A 95 7.14 21.13 3.81
C MET A 95 6.11 22.26 3.68
N GLY A 96 5.44 22.67 4.75
CA GLY A 96 4.42 23.72 4.72
C GLY A 96 3.12 23.34 4.00
N CYS A 97 2.81 22.04 3.88
CA CYS A 97 1.61 21.52 3.23
C CYS A 97 0.78 20.61 4.15
N ARG A 98 0.77 20.88 5.44
CA ARG A 98 0.05 20.10 6.45
C ARG A 98 -1.46 20.04 6.21
N ASP A 99 -2.03 21.07 5.61
CA ASP A 99 -3.43 21.15 5.21
C ASP A 99 -3.84 20.03 4.24
N LYS A 100 -2.87 19.48 3.48
CA LYS A 100 -3.08 18.39 2.51
C LYS A 100 -2.88 16.98 3.11
N TYR A 101 -2.40 16.88 4.35
CA TYR A 101 -2.03 15.62 4.98
C TYR A 101 -3.18 14.60 5.00
N ILE A 102 -4.36 14.99 5.50
CA ILE A 102 -5.51 14.08 5.60
C ILE A 102 -5.94 13.58 4.22
N ASN A 103 -6.03 14.49 3.25
CA ASN A 103 -6.41 14.15 1.88
C ASN A 103 -5.43 13.15 1.26
N PHE A 104 -4.14 13.38 1.50
CA PHE A 104 -3.06 12.50 1.02
C PHE A 104 -3.15 11.11 1.64
N ILE A 105 -3.22 11.00 2.99
CA ILE A 105 -3.26 9.69 3.66
C ILE A 105 -4.51 8.90 3.30
N VAL A 106 -5.67 9.54 3.19
CA VAL A 106 -6.90 8.87 2.75
C VAL A 106 -6.72 8.28 1.34
N ALA A 107 -6.22 9.08 0.40
CA ALA A 107 -5.99 8.60 -0.96
C ALA A 107 -4.94 7.49 -1.01
N TYR A 108 -3.84 7.64 -0.27
CA TYR A 108 -2.76 6.69 -0.18
C TYR A 108 -3.25 5.33 0.36
N ASN A 109 -3.96 5.32 1.49
CA ASN A 109 -4.48 4.10 2.09
C ASN A 109 -5.41 3.33 1.12
N TRP A 110 -6.35 4.02 0.47
CA TRP A 110 -7.25 3.37 -0.48
C TRP A 110 -6.54 2.92 -1.76
N ALA A 111 -5.49 3.62 -2.18
CA ALA A 111 -4.70 3.25 -3.34
C ALA A 111 -3.91 1.93 -3.15
N MET A 112 -3.63 1.53 -1.91
CA MET A 112 -3.02 0.24 -1.61
C MET A 112 -3.90 -0.94 -2.05
N VAL A 113 -5.24 -0.81 -1.99
CA VAL A 113 -6.14 -1.92 -2.32
C VAL A 113 -5.95 -2.44 -3.75
N PRO A 114 -6.03 -1.61 -4.81
CA PRO A 114 -5.78 -2.10 -6.16
C PRO A 114 -4.34 -2.60 -6.37
N GLN A 115 -3.33 -2.00 -5.73
CA GLN A 115 -1.94 -2.46 -5.82
C GLN A 115 -1.81 -3.90 -5.31
N TYR A 116 -2.28 -4.17 -4.09
CA TYR A 116 -2.27 -5.52 -3.53
C TYR A 116 -3.13 -6.50 -4.33
N THR A 117 -4.27 -6.04 -4.88
CA THR A 117 -5.12 -6.88 -5.73
C THR A 117 -4.36 -7.37 -6.97
N VAL A 118 -3.65 -6.48 -7.66
CA VAL A 118 -2.85 -6.86 -8.85
C VAL A 118 -1.71 -7.81 -8.46
N PHE A 119 -1.01 -7.53 -7.36
CA PHE A 119 0.08 -8.37 -6.85
C PHE A 119 -0.40 -9.80 -6.53
N ILE A 120 -1.54 -9.93 -5.83
CA ILE A 120 -2.12 -11.22 -5.45
C ILE A 120 -2.57 -12.01 -6.67
N ILE A 121 -3.18 -11.35 -7.67
CA ILE A 121 -3.56 -12.01 -8.93
C ILE A 121 -2.33 -12.55 -9.64
N LEU A 122 -1.27 -11.75 -9.76
CA LEU A 122 -0.01 -12.18 -10.38
C LEU A 122 0.59 -13.39 -9.67
N LEU A 123 0.67 -13.34 -8.34
CA LEU A 123 1.15 -14.45 -7.53
C LEU A 123 0.29 -15.72 -7.72
N ALA A 124 -1.03 -15.60 -7.65
CA ALA A 124 -1.94 -16.72 -7.83
C ALA A 124 -1.77 -17.38 -9.21
N LEU A 125 -1.65 -16.58 -10.28
CA LEU A 125 -1.44 -17.07 -11.64
C LEU A 125 -0.09 -17.79 -11.79
N GLY A 126 0.95 -17.34 -11.09
CA GLY A 126 2.24 -18.03 -11.03
C GLY A 126 2.14 -19.38 -10.30
N LEU A 127 1.48 -19.40 -9.12
CA LEU A 127 1.34 -20.60 -8.28
C LEU A 127 0.55 -21.73 -8.98
N ILE A 128 -0.49 -21.39 -9.75
CA ILE A 128 -1.28 -22.39 -10.51
C ILE A 128 -0.65 -22.73 -11.87
N GLY A 129 0.55 -22.21 -12.17
CA GLY A 129 1.32 -22.53 -13.37
C GLY A 129 0.78 -21.94 -14.68
N ILE A 130 -0.13 -20.96 -14.62
CA ILE A 130 -0.61 -20.26 -15.83
C ILE A 130 0.49 -19.35 -16.38
N ILE A 131 1.28 -18.74 -15.49
CA ILE A 131 2.41 -17.88 -15.86
C ILE A 131 3.70 -18.66 -15.60
N PRO A 132 4.59 -18.84 -16.60
CA PRO A 132 5.91 -19.42 -16.41
C PRO A 132 6.75 -18.61 -15.41
N PRO A 133 7.69 -19.24 -14.64
CA PRO A 133 8.51 -18.54 -13.64
C PRO A 133 9.24 -17.33 -14.20
N GLU A 134 9.88 -17.46 -15.36
CA GLU A 134 10.66 -16.38 -16.00
C GLU A 134 9.78 -15.17 -16.36
N LEU A 135 8.54 -15.40 -16.75
CA LEU A 135 7.58 -14.35 -17.02
C LEU A 135 7.04 -13.73 -15.73
N SER A 136 6.84 -14.56 -14.69
CA SER A 136 6.40 -14.11 -13.36
C SER A 136 7.39 -13.12 -12.75
N ASP A 137 8.70 -13.41 -12.84
CA ASP A 137 9.76 -12.52 -12.37
C ASP A 137 9.76 -11.18 -13.12
N SER A 138 9.65 -11.24 -14.44
CA SER A 138 9.59 -10.04 -15.28
C SER A 138 8.36 -9.18 -14.96
N LEU A 139 7.20 -9.79 -14.79
CA LEU A 139 5.96 -9.10 -14.42
C LEU A 139 6.02 -8.52 -13.00
N SER A 140 6.70 -9.19 -12.07
CA SER A 140 6.91 -8.67 -10.71
C SER A 140 7.77 -7.41 -10.71
N VAL A 141 8.83 -7.36 -11.50
CA VAL A 141 9.65 -6.15 -11.68
C VAL A 141 8.83 -5.03 -12.34
N MET A 142 8.03 -5.34 -13.37
CA MET A 142 7.15 -4.36 -14.00
C MET A 142 6.12 -3.80 -13.01
N LEU A 143 5.54 -4.67 -12.18
CA LEU A 143 4.58 -4.27 -11.15
C LEU A 143 5.25 -3.38 -10.09
N LEU A 144 6.48 -3.67 -9.68
CA LEU A 144 7.25 -2.83 -8.77
C LEU A 144 7.46 -1.43 -9.34
N VAL A 145 7.89 -1.34 -10.60
CA VAL A 145 8.08 -0.05 -11.29
C VAL A 145 6.75 0.71 -11.38
N TRP A 146 5.67 0.01 -11.73
CA TRP A 146 4.33 0.61 -11.77
C TRP A 146 3.88 1.11 -10.39
N THR A 147 4.17 0.37 -9.31
CA THR A 147 3.86 0.77 -7.93
C THR A 147 4.53 2.10 -7.58
N PHE A 148 5.81 2.28 -7.90
CA PHE A 148 6.51 3.55 -7.68
C PHE A 148 5.91 4.69 -8.52
N PHE A 149 5.57 4.43 -9.76
CA PHE A 149 4.92 5.42 -10.62
C PHE A 149 3.56 5.85 -10.06
N TYR A 150 2.76 4.87 -9.64
CA TYR A 150 1.44 5.09 -9.07
C TYR A 150 1.49 5.83 -7.73
N ALA A 151 2.40 5.45 -6.83
CA ALA A 151 2.65 6.17 -5.59
C ALA A 151 3.09 7.62 -5.86
N GLY A 152 4.00 7.83 -6.82
CA GLY A 152 4.44 9.16 -7.25
C GLY A 152 3.32 10.02 -7.79
N PHE A 153 2.43 9.45 -8.59
CA PHE A 153 1.24 10.13 -9.08
C PHE A 153 0.34 10.62 -7.94
N ILE A 154 0.13 9.80 -6.90
CA ILE A 154 -0.69 10.14 -5.74
C ILE A 154 0.00 11.23 -4.90
N VAL A 155 1.27 11.03 -4.53
CA VAL A 155 2.07 12.01 -3.76
C VAL A 155 2.05 13.37 -4.44
N LYS A 156 2.43 13.41 -5.73
CA LYS A 156 2.51 14.65 -6.50
C LYS A 156 1.16 15.34 -6.66
N SER A 157 0.10 14.56 -6.90
CA SER A 157 -1.24 15.12 -7.11
C SER A 157 -1.86 15.66 -5.82
N MET A 158 -1.67 14.96 -4.70
CA MET A 158 -2.27 15.33 -3.42
C MET A 158 -1.46 16.40 -2.67
N LEU A 159 -0.15 16.24 -2.56
CA LEU A 159 0.70 17.18 -1.82
C LEU A 159 1.11 18.40 -2.67
N GLN A 160 1.07 18.28 -4.01
CA GLN A 160 1.48 19.35 -4.94
C GLN A 160 2.92 19.83 -4.71
N VAL A 161 3.80 18.90 -4.38
CA VAL A 161 5.23 19.15 -4.13
C VAL A 161 6.08 19.00 -5.40
N SER A 162 7.36 19.36 -5.33
CA SER A 162 8.30 19.19 -6.45
C SER A 162 8.48 17.71 -6.82
N LEU A 163 8.98 17.44 -8.02
CA LEU A 163 9.31 16.07 -8.44
C LEU A 163 10.39 15.46 -7.53
N GLN A 164 11.39 16.23 -7.15
CA GLN A 164 12.46 15.78 -6.24
C GLN A 164 11.91 15.36 -4.88
N THR A 165 11.03 16.19 -4.30
CA THR A 165 10.33 15.86 -3.04
C THR A 165 9.46 14.61 -3.20
N THR A 166 8.75 14.46 -4.33
CA THR A 166 7.95 13.27 -4.62
C THR A 166 8.82 12.01 -4.61
N ILE A 167 9.94 12.03 -5.32
CA ILE A 167 10.90 10.92 -5.36
C ILE A 167 11.45 10.62 -3.97
N GLY A 168 11.82 11.65 -3.20
CA GLY A 168 12.30 11.49 -1.83
C GLY A 168 11.28 10.79 -0.92
N ILE A 169 9.99 11.15 -1.02
CA ILE A 169 8.91 10.51 -0.24
C ILE A 169 8.75 9.03 -0.63
N ILE A 170 8.80 8.71 -1.93
CA ILE A 170 8.68 7.31 -2.41
C ILE A 170 9.87 6.47 -1.93
N ILE A 171 11.09 7.00 -2.02
CA ILE A 171 12.29 6.31 -1.53
C ILE A 171 12.20 6.10 -0.02
N MET A 172 11.77 7.13 0.73
CA MET A 172 11.58 7.02 2.18
C MET A 172 10.56 5.94 2.53
N ASP A 173 9.41 5.91 1.84
CA ASP A 173 8.36 4.90 2.06
C ASP A 173 8.88 3.48 1.80
N PHE A 174 9.59 3.28 0.69
CA PHE A 174 10.23 2.01 0.35
C PHE A 174 11.28 1.58 1.40
N LEU A 175 12.18 2.49 1.80
CA LEU A 175 13.19 2.20 2.81
C LEU A 175 12.57 1.94 4.19
N LEU A 176 11.48 2.61 4.51
CA LEU A 176 10.74 2.38 5.74
C LEU A 176 10.17 0.96 5.78
N GLY A 177 9.50 0.52 4.71
CA GLY A 177 9.00 -0.85 4.58
C GLY A 177 10.12 -1.88 4.73
N LEU A 178 11.22 -1.69 4.01
CA LEU A 178 12.40 -2.56 4.08
C LEU A 178 13.01 -2.59 5.50
N THR A 179 13.09 -1.44 6.17
CA THR A 179 13.64 -1.37 7.53
C THR A 179 12.75 -2.11 8.54
N ILE A 180 11.43 -1.94 8.44
CA ILE A 180 10.46 -2.65 9.29
C ILE A 180 10.60 -4.16 9.08
N ASP A 181 10.64 -4.59 7.82
CA ASP A 181 10.78 -5.99 7.46
C ASP A 181 12.07 -6.58 8.05
N LEU A 182 13.23 -6.03 7.71
CA LEU A 182 14.53 -6.50 8.18
C LEU A 182 14.68 -6.46 9.73
N THR A 183 13.96 -5.57 10.41
CA THR A 183 14.07 -5.44 11.88
C THR A 183 13.20 -6.46 12.61
N ILE A 184 12.06 -6.83 12.02
CA ILE A 184 11.05 -7.66 12.68
C ILE A 184 11.09 -9.10 12.20
N THR A 185 11.35 -9.32 10.90
CA THR A 185 11.31 -10.66 10.30
C THR A 185 12.71 -11.26 10.11
N GLY A 186 13.77 -10.41 10.06
CA GLY A 186 15.20 -10.82 10.01
C GLY A 186 15.75 -11.10 11.39
#